data_9c4d456af2665b4ef78ed02686625de8
#
_entry.id   9c4d456af2665b4ef78ed02686625de8
#
_cell.length_a   1.000
_cell.length_b   1.000
_cell.length_c   1.000
_cell.angle_alpha   90.00
_cell.angle_beta   90.00
_cell.angle_gamma   90.00
#
_symmetry.space_group_name_H-M   'P 1'
#
loop_
_entity.id
_entity.type
_entity.pdbx_description
1 polymer ?
#
loop_
_entity_poly.entity_id
_entity_poly.type
_entity_poly.pdbx_seq_one_letter_code
_entity_poly.pdbx_strand_id
1 'polypeptide(L)'
;MKRFDPLVVLLLVVPLVNAADWPRLGGPDATGASSETGLARHWPADGPRVLWTASVAEGFAGPAVRDDQVFLLDRESNQKDVLRCLDLNTGRDLWTLAYDAPGKLPYDGSRNVPTVDEQYVFIVGPFGQFHCIARQTHQILWARHLVNDFKDPLIDTDTPPATREDTLARAQVPMWGLTQAPLLYRDLVIVAPQTQKTGLVAYEKATGNIRWRSDYIGRNWYSHVSPTLVTLGGVDQVIMLAQPSDPEKAPDKAPPAIVSAIAPDSGRIFWTTQTPGPDKIPIPQPLRVADDRLFITGGYGVGCLMFEVTCVAGRWKTQVLFHNKNAAALIHSPVLYQDRIYVSSPREQGGLSTGLVCLNLAGERLWQTGPGLQFENGPFLIADGLAFALHGKTGQLHLIELSADGLRLLAQAKVLAAEHGNAWAPMALARGRLLVRDQHQLICLEVKTASQ
;
A
#
# COMPACT_ATOMS: atom_id res chain seq x y z
N MET A 1 16.64 70.15 -9.37
CA MET A 1 15.75 69.02 -9.58
C MET A 1 16.56 67.75 -9.35
N LYS A 2 16.42 67.10 -8.18
CA LYS A 2 17.07 65.83 -7.86
C LYS A 2 16.12 64.69 -8.31
N ARG A 3 16.62 63.85 -9.21
CA ARG A 3 15.89 62.63 -9.63
C ARG A 3 16.00 61.59 -8.51
N PHE A 4 14.90 61.07 -8.03
CA PHE A 4 14.81 59.92 -7.17
C PHE A 4 14.70 58.66 -8.08
N ASP A 5 15.69 57.76 -8.03
CA ASP A 5 15.59 56.47 -8.64
C ASP A 5 14.75 55.53 -7.72
N PRO A 6 13.74 54.81 -8.25
CA PRO A 6 12.98 53.89 -7.44
C PRO A 6 13.80 52.60 -7.21
N LEU A 7 14.06 52.30 -5.95
CA LEU A 7 14.65 51.04 -5.51
C LEU A 7 13.63 49.92 -5.74
N VAL A 8 13.85 49.08 -6.76
CA VAL A 8 13.02 47.86 -6.99
C VAL A 8 13.54 46.80 -6.02
N VAL A 9 12.77 46.57 -4.95
CA VAL A 9 12.98 45.45 -4.04
C VAL A 9 12.38 44.19 -4.67
N LEU A 10 13.25 43.31 -5.18
CA LEU A 10 12.87 41.99 -5.68
C LEU A 10 12.62 41.08 -4.48
N LEU A 11 11.34 40.89 -4.11
CA LEU A 11 10.95 39.88 -3.13
C LEU A 11 11.15 38.50 -3.77
N LEU A 12 12.24 37.84 -3.41
CA LEU A 12 12.44 36.40 -3.67
C LEU A 12 11.37 35.63 -2.85
N VAL A 13 10.30 35.27 -3.51
CA VAL A 13 9.36 34.26 -2.98
C VAL A 13 10.10 32.91 -3.07
N VAL A 14 10.76 32.51 -1.99
CA VAL A 14 11.25 31.14 -1.82
C VAL A 14 9.98 30.27 -1.71
N PRO A 15 9.71 29.35 -2.63
CA PRO A 15 8.60 28.43 -2.44
C PRO A 15 8.87 27.66 -1.15
N LEU A 16 7.99 27.79 -0.17
CA LEU A 16 7.91 26.86 0.94
C LEU A 16 7.67 25.49 0.31
N VAL A 17 8.72 24.68 0.21
CA VAL A 17 8.58 23.26 -0.09
C VAL A 17 7.83 22.68 1.10
N ASN A 18 6.50 22.56 0.98
CA ASN A 18 5.71 21.87 1.97
C ASN A 18 6.26 20.45 2.04
N ALA A 19 6.84 20.13 3.18
CA ALA A 19 7.27 18.78 3.47
C ALA A 19 6.07 17.85 3.27
N ALA A 20 6.23 16.83 2.43
CA ALA A 20 5.12 15.98 2.04
C ALA A 20 4.63 15.13 3.22
N ASP A 21 3.31 15.05 3.39
CA ASP A 21 2.69 14.06 4.27
C ASP A 21 2.70 12.67 3.61
N TRP A 22 2.42 11.62 4.38
CA TRP A 22 2.25 10.24 3.90
C TRP A 22 0.89 9.69 4.35
N PRO A 23 -0.23 10.21 3.86
CA PRO A 23 -1.55 10.06 4.50
C PRO A 23 -2.24 8.72 4.23
N ARG A 24 -1.63 7.81 3.49
CA ARG A 24 -2.20 6.52 3.07
C ARG A 24 -1.12 5.55 2.58
N LEU A 25 -1.53 4.32 2.28
CA LEU A 25 -0.67 3.31 1.65
C LEU A 25 -0.06 3.86 0.34
N GLY A 26 1.28 3.78 0.23
CA GLY A 26 2.01 4.27 -0.92
C GLY A 26 2.21 5.79 -0.96
N GLY A 27 1.87 6.52 0.10
CA GLY A 27 2.11 7.95 0.23
C GLY A 27 1.05 8.86 -0.42
N PRO A 28 1.37 10.12 -0.69
CA PRO A 28 0.41 11.12 -1.15
C PRO A 28 -0.30 10.72 -2.45
N ASP A 29 0.44 10.14 -3.39
CA ASP A 29 -0.05 9.72 -4.70
C ASP A 29 -0.28 8.20 -4.80
N ALA A 30 -0.15 7.47 -3.68
CA ALA A 30 -0.25 6.01 -3.61
C ALA A 30 0.72 5.27 -4.57
N THR A 31 1.89 5.85 -4.85
CA THR A 31 2.86 5.34 -5.83
C THR A 31 4.12 4.75 -5.21
N GLY A 32 4.30 4.87 -3.89
CA GLY A 32 5.54 4.49 -3.20
C GLY A 32 6.69 5.48 -3.44
N ALA A 33 6.45 6.57 -4.17
CA ALA A 33 7.39 7.65 -4.37
C ALA A 33 7.02 8.89 -3.54
N SER A 34 8.04 9.67 -3.13
CA SER A 34 7.87 10.95 -2.46
C SER A 34 8.54 12.06 -3.26
N SER A 35 7.96 13.24 -3.21
CA SER A 35 8.53 14.47 -3.76
C SER A 35 9.52 15.16 -2.80
N GLU A 36 9.78 14.59 -1.63
CA GLU A 36 10.76 15.14 -0.69
C GLU A 36 12.15 15.20 -1.30
N THR A 37 12.88 16.24 -0.97
CA THR A 37 14.25 16.52 -1.42
C THR A 37 15.16 16.91 -0.25
N GLY A 38 16.47 16.96 -0.48
CA GLY A 38 17.45 17.27 0.57
C GLY A 38 17.63 16.13 1.55
N LEU A 39 17.48 14.90 1.09
CA LEU A 39 17.69 13.71 1.89
C LEU A 39 19.19 13.37 2.00
N ALA A 40 19.58 12.83 3.15
CA ALA A 40 20.97 12.48 3.42
C ALA A 40 21.48 11.37 2.49
N ARG A 41 22.66 11.59 1.89
CA ARG A 41 23.33 10.64 0.99
C ARG A 41 24.30 9.72 1.72
N HIS A 42 24.49 9.92 3.00
CA HIS A 42 25.35 9.10 3.86
C HIS A 42 24.80 9.09 5.28
N TRP A 43 25.10 8.04 6.00
CA TRP A 43 24.79 7.89 7.43
C TRP A 43 26.08 7.64 8.20
N PRO A 44 26.14 7.91 9.51
CA PRO A 44 27.16 7.38 10.41
C PRO A 44 27.20 5.85 10.37
N ALA A 45 28.26 5.25 10.90
CA ALA A 45 28.45 3.81 10.86
C ALA A 45 27.34 3.01 11.58
N ASP A 46 26.70 3.63 12.56
CA ASP A 46 25.55 3.10 13.33
C ASP A 46 24.19 3.38 12.66
N GLY A 47 24.18 4.05 11.51
CA GLY A 47 22.97 4.33 10.73
C GLY A 47 22.40 5.74 10.90
N PRO A 48 21.19 5.98 10.38
CA PRO A 48 20.51 7.27 10.54
C PRO A 48 20.09 7.46 11.99
N ARG A 49 20.10 8.73 12.45
CA ARG A 49 19.72 9.07 13.82
C ARG A 49 18.30 8.60 14.14
N VAL A 50 18.14 7.81 15.19
CA VAL A 50 16.84 7.45 15.75
C VAL A 50 16.31 8.66 16.52
N LEU A 51 15.16 9.20 16.10
CA LEU A 51 14.49 10.30 16.79
C LEU A 51 13.70 9.80 17.99
N TRP A 52 12.97 8.69 17.78
CA TRP A 52 12.22 8.01 18.83
C TRP A 52 11.88 6.56 18.42
N THR A 53 11.55 5.77 19.42
CA THR A 53 11.02 4.40 19.30
C THR A 53 9.76 4.28 20.13
N ALA A 54 8.70 3.73 19.56
CA ALA A 54 7.46 3.41 20.24
C ALA A 54 7.22 1.89 20.21
N SER A 55 6.86 1.30 21.34
CA SER A 55 6.42 -0.09 21.39
C SER A 55 5.07 -0.24 20.70
N VAL A 56 4.91 -1.29 19.89
CA VAL A 56 3.68 -1.65 19.19
C VAL A 56 3.37 -3.12 19.42
N ALA A 57 2.12 -3.52 19.21
CA ALA A 57 1.75 -4.92 19.18
C ALA A 57 2.09 -5.55 17.81
N GLU A 58 1.97 -6.87 17.72
CA GLU A 58 2.21 -7.60 16.48
C GLU A 58 1.32 -7.09 15.35
N GLY A 59 1.86 -7.00 14.13
CA GLY A 59 1.10 -6.59 12.96
C GLY A 59 1.92 -6.13 11.78
N PHE A 60 1.24 -5.97 10.66
CA PHE A 60 1.78 -5.60 9.36
C PHE A 60 1.22 -4.28 8.83
N ALA A 61 0.41 -3.59 9.62
CA ALA A 61 -0.07 -2.26 9.26
C ALA A 61 1.10 -1.27 9.23
N GLY A 62 1.25 -0.55 8.12
CA GLY A 62 2.17 0.57 8.04
C GLY A 62 1.59 1.83 8.66
N PRO A 63 2.42 2.81 9.04
CA PRO A 63 1.98 4.11 9.51
C PRO A 63 1.47 4.98 8.36
N ALA A 64 0.48 5.84 8.65
CA ALA A 64 0.13 7.01 7.85
C ALA A 64 0.53 8.28 8.59
N VAL A 65 0.94 9.32 7.87
CA VAL A 65 1.35 10.59 8.47
C VAL A 65 0.55 11.73 7.85
N ARG A 66 -0.06 12.54 8.70
CA ARG A 66 -0.71 13.78 8.31
C ARG A 66 -0.40 14.88 9.32
N ASP A 67 0.10 16.01 8.86
CA ASP A 67 0.63 17.08 9.70
C ASP A 67 1.73 16.53 10.64
N ASP A 68 1.66 16.79 11.94
CA ASP A 68 2.58 16.21 12.94
C ASP A 68 2.00 14.96 13.64
N GLN A 69 1.08 14.25 13.00
CA GLN A 69 0.41 13.07 13.53
C GLN A 69 0.75 11.81 12.75
N VAL A 70 1.09 10.75 13.47
CA VAL A 70 1.30 9.40 12.94
C VAL A 70 0.14 8.53 13.34
N PHE A 71 -0.54 7.94 12.37
CA PHE A 71 -1.68 7.04 12.58
C PHE A 71 -1.24 5.60 12.32
N LEU A 72 -1.47 4.73 13.28
CA LEU A 72 -1.14 3.31 13.19
C LEU A 72 -2.32 2.47 13.68
N LEU A 73 -2.76 1.50 12.89
CA LEU A 73 -3.69 0.49 13.36
C LEU A 73 -2.90 -0.64 14.01
N ASP A 74 -3.08 -0.78 15.30
CA ASP A 74 -2.47 -1.81 16.13
C ASP A 74 -3.52 -2.86 16.57
N ARG A 75 -3.09 -3.97 17.17
CA ARG A 75 -4.01 -5.02 17.58
C ARG A 75 -3.58 -5.69 18.87
N GLU A 76 -4.49 -5.78 19.85
CA GLU A 76 -4.21 -6.29 21.17
C GLU A 76 -4.88 -7.66 21.40
N SER A 77 -4.07 -8.64 21.83
CA SER A 77 -4.50 -9.94 22.36
C SER A 77 -5.50 -10.71 21.49
N ASN A 78 -5.53 -10.47 20.17
CA ASN A 78 -6.50 -11.03 19.23
C ASN A 78 -7.98 -10.72 19.60
N GLN A 79 -8.22 -9.67 20.38
CA GLN A 79 -9.54 -9.26 20.86
C GLN A 79 -9.93 -7.86 20.41
N LYS A 80 -8.98 -6.94 20.31
CA LYS A 80 -9.23 -5.53 19.99
C LYS A 80 -8.31 -5.03 18.92
N ASP A 81 -8.82 -4.19 18.04
CA ASP A 81 -8.00 -3.30 17.23
C ASP A 81 -7.90 -1.95 17.93
N VAL A 82 -6.74 -1.31 17.81
CA VAL A 82 -6.43 -0.04 18.45
C VAL A 82 -5.87 0.91 17.42
N LEU A 83 -6.63 1.94 17.07
CA LEU A 83 -6.07 3.07 16.32
C LEU A 83 -5.25 3.91 17.29
N ARG A 84 -3.97 4.06 17.01
CA ARG A 84 -3.05 4.93 17.73
C ARG A 84 -2.75 6.17 16.89
N CYS A 85 -2.81 7.33 17.53
CA CYS A 85 -2.30 8.56 16.97
C CYS A 85 -1.11 9.01 17.82
N LEU A 86 0.08 9.02 17.22
CA LEU A 86 1.31 9.42 17.89
C LEU A 86 1.77 10.78 17.35
N ASP A 87 2.48 11.52 18.18
CA ASP A 87 3.18 12.74 17.77
C ASP A 87 4.40 12.39 16.91
N LEU A 88 4.51 12.97 15.72
CA LEU A 88 5.59 12.69 14.76
C LEU A 88 6.97 13.09 15.29
N ASN A 89 7.04 14.06 16.19
CA ASN A 89 8.31 14.57 16.70
C ASN A 89 8.84 13.77 17.89
N THR A 90 7.93 13.18 18.69
CA THR A 90 8.29 12.55 19.97
C THR A 90 7.93 11.06 20.07
N GLY A 91 7.07 10.54 19.17
CA GLY A 91 6.58 9.17 19.22
C GLY A 91 5.61 8.87 20.38
N ARG A 92 5.18 9.89 21.13
CA ARG A 92 4.23 9.70 22.23
C ARG A 92 2.82 9.59 21.70
N ASP A 93 2.02 8.72 22.29
CA ASP A 93 0.59 8.67 21.99
C ASP A 93 -0.07 10.00 22.36
N LEU A 94 -0.71 10.61 21.39
CA LEU A 94 -1.58 11.78 21.59
C LEU A 94 -2.97 11.31 22.03
N TRP A 95 -3.46 10.25 21.41
CA TRP A 95 -4.69 9.55 21.76
C TRP A 95 -4.72 8.15 21.16
N THR A 96 -5.60 7.32 21.70
CA THR A 96 -5.89 5.97 21.21
C THR A 96 -7.39 5.75 21.15
N LEU A 97 -7.84 4.89 20.22
CA LEU A 97 -9.22 4.46 20.10
C LEU A 97 -9.25 2.96 19.91
N ALA A 98 -9.76 2.23 20.91
CA ALA A 98 -9.89 0.78 20.87
C ALA A 98 -11.33 0.36 20.56
N TYR A 99 -11.50 -0.73 19.81
CA TYR A 99 -12.80 -1.36 19.57
C TYR A 99 -12.67 -2.88 19.53
N ASP A 100 -13.79 -3.57 19.82
CA ASP A 100 -13.81 -5.03 19.82
C ASP A 100 -13.69 -5.58 18.41
N ALA A 101 -12.74 -6.49 18.21
CA ALA A 101 -12.46 -7.16 16.95
C ALA A 101 -11.93 -8.59 17.23
N PRO A 102 -12.71 -9.45 17.89
CA PRO A 102 -12.25 -10.77 18.27
C PRO A 102 -11.96 -11.64 17.04
N GLY A 103 -10.86 -12.39 17.12
CA GLY A 103 -10.49 -13.33 16.06
C GLY A 103 -8.97 -13.52 15.96
N LYS A 104 -8.55 -14.66 15.41
CA LYS A 104 -7.15 -14.99 15.21
C LYS A 104 -6.89 -15.33 13.75
N LEU A 105 -5.84 -14.74 13.17
CA LEU A 105 -5.37 -14.98 11.80
C LEU A 105 -4.14 -15.91 11.81
N PRO A 106 -3.76 -16.51 10.67
CA PRO A 106 -2.50 -17.28 10.55
C PRO A 106 -1.25 -16.49 10.92
N TYR A 107 -1.22 -15.19 10.60
CA TYR A 107 -0.26 -14.21 11.10
C TYR A 107 -0.99 -13.27 12.04
N ASP A 108 -0.50 -13.05 13.23
CA ASP A 108 -1.16 -12.19 14.20
C ASP A 108 -1.04 -10.69 13.84
N GLY A 109 -1.93 -9.88 14.40
CA GLY A 109 -1.89 -8.43 14.33
C GLY A 109 -2.69 -7.79 13.19
N SER A 110 -2.58 -6.48 13.12
CA SER A 110 -3.27 -5.61 12.15
C SER A 110 -2.63 -5.69 10.75
N ARG A 111 -3.38 -5.25 9.72
CA ARG A 111 -2.97 -5.35 8.31
C ARG A 111 -3.00 -4.02 7.57
N ASN A 112 -4.01 -3.20 7.86
CA ASN A 112 -4.33 -2.05 7.05
C ASN A 112 -3.55 -0.80 7.45
N VAL A 113 -3.09 -0.06 6.44
CA VAL A 113 -2.61 1.30 6.62
C VAL A 113 -3.84 2.21 6.76
N PRO A 114 -3.94 3.04 7.81
CA PRO A 114 -4.98 4.06 7.90
C PRO A 114 -4.94 5.01 6.70
N THR A 115 -6.11 5.48 6.26
CA THR A 115 -6.20 6.52 5.24
C THR A 115 -6.74 7.79 5.87
N VAL A 116 -6.02 8.90 5.71
CA VAL A 116 -6.24 10.13 6.48
C VAL A 116 -6.39 11.33 5.55
N ASP A 117 -7.43 12.15 5.76
CA ASP A 117 -7.54 13.47 5.13
C ASP A 117 -7.57 14.60 6.20
N GLU A 118 -7.98 15.82 5.83
CA GLU A 118 -8.01 16.95 6.75
C GLU A 118 -8.95 16.71 7.94
N GLN A 119 -10.05 16.01 7.72
CA GLN A 119 -11.16 15.89 8.68
C GLN A 119 -11.27 14.50 9.30
N TYR A 120 -10.88 13.45 8.57
CA TYR A 120 -11.22 12.07 8.90
C TYR A 120 -10.01 11.13 8.90
N VAL A 121 -10.11 10.10 9.74
CA VAL A 121 -9.27 8.91 9.68
C VAL A 121 -10.18 7.71 9.37
N PHE A 122 -9.83 6.97 8.33
CA PHE A 122 -10.52 5.74 7.92
C PHE A 122 -9.65 4.53 8.20
N ILE A 123 -10.22 3.54 8.89
CA ILE A 123 -9.55 2.28 9.22
C ILE A 123 -10.44 1.09 8.91
N VAL A 124 -9.83 0.01 8.41
CA VAL A 124 -10.49 -1.28 8.22
C VAL A 124 -9.76 -2.32 9.07
N GLY A 125 -10.45 -2.92 10.01
CA GLY A 125 -9.92 -4.03 10.80
C GLY A 125 -9.89 -5.33 10.00
N PRO A 126 -9.04 -6.29 10.35
CA PRO A 126 -8.86 -7.54 9.59
C PRO A 126 -10.11 -8.43 9.53
N PHE A 127 -11.07 -8.24 10.44
CA PHE A 127 -12.33 -9.00 10.48
C PHE A 127 -13.52 -8.25 9.90
N GLY A 128 -13.32 -7.04 9.36
CA GLY A 128 -14.34 -6.29 8.63
C GLY A 128 -14.88 -5.05 9.32
N GLN A 129 -14.44 -4.73 10.52
CA GLN A 129 -14.78 -3.47 11.19
C GLN A 129 -14.24 -2.30 10.36
N PHE A 130 -15.13 -1.40 9.96
CA PHE A 130 -14.78 -0.21 9.19
C PHE A 130 -15.29 1.04 9.89
N HIS A 131 -14.38 1.94 10.23
CA HIS A 131 -14.69 3.13 11.01
C HIS A 131 -14.23 4.40 10.29
N CYS A 132 -15.04 5.45 10.44
CA CYS A 132 -14.66 6.83 10.20
C CYS A 132 -14.53 7.55 11.54
N ILE A 133 -13.37 8.12 11.79
CA ILE A 133 -13.04 8.83 13.01
C ILE A 133 -12.79 10.30 12.68
N ALA A 134 -13.40 11.21 13.44
CA ALA A 134 -13.11 12.64 13.32
C ALA A 134 -11.71 12.94 13.88
N ARG A 135 -10.82 13.55 13.07
CA ARG A 135 -9.45 13.87 13.50
C ARG A 135 -9.37 14.83 14.67
N GLN A 136 -10.30 15.79 14.76
CA GLN A 136 -10.27 16.81 15.79
C GLN A 136 -10.86 16.35 17.11
N THR A 137 -11.95 15.56 17.09
CA THR A 137 -12.66 15.14 18.28
C THR A 137 -12.31 13.73 18.72
N HIS A 138 -11.60 12.96 17.86
CA HIS A 138 -11.18 11.57 18.05
C HIS A 138 -12.35 10.60 18.23
N GLN A 139 -13.57 11.02 17.87
CA GLN A 139 -14.78 10.22 18.02
C GLN A 139 -15.08 9.44 16.74
N ILE A 140 -15.63 8.25 16.89
CA ILE A 140 -16.21 7.50 15.77
C ILE A 140 -17.47 8.25 15.32
N LEU A 141 -17.46 8.73 14.07
CA LEU A 141 -18.62 9.38 13.46
C LEU A 141 -19.63 8.35 12.96
N TRP A 142 -19.11 7.28 12.37
CA TRP A 142 -19.90 6.13 11.95
C TRP A 142 -19.04 4.87 11.87
N ALA A 143 -19.70 3.72 11.97
CA ALA A 143 -19.11 2.40 11.87
C ALA A 143 -19.91 1.53 10.89
N ARG A 144 -19.23 0.62 10.19
CA ARG A 144 -19.78 -0.41 9.30
C ARG A 144 -19.03 -1.71 9.51
N HIS A 145 -19.56 -2.78 9.00
CA HIS A 145 -18.90 -4.08 9.12
C HIS A 145 -18.90 -4.80 7.75
N LEU A 146 -17.79 -4.63 6.99
CA LEU A 146 -17.70 -5.05 5.60
C LEU A 146 -18.03 -6.54 5.37
N VAL A 147 -17.69 -7.41 6.31
CA VAL A 147 -18.05 -8.83 6.22
C VAL A 147 -19.54 -9.04 6.47
N ASN A 148 -20.09 -8.53 7.58
CA ASN A 148 -21.48 -8.79 7.95
C ASN A 148 -22.50 -8.13 7.00
N ASP A 149 -22.16 -6.90 6.53
CA ASP A 149 -23.05 -6.10 5.69
C ASP A 149 -23.15 -6.66 4.25
N PHE A 150 -22.13 -7.42 3.82
CA PHE A 150 -22.01 -7.89 2.43
C PHE A 150 -21.82 -9.41 2.28
N LYS A 151 -21.91 -10.16 3.37
CA LYS A 151 -21.64 -11.60 3.29
C LYS A 151 -22.60 -12.32 2.33
N ASP A 152 -22.07 -13.30 1.64
CA ASP A 152 -22.81 -14.17 0.77
C ASP A 152 -23.65 -15.18 1.60
N PRO A 153 -24.74 -15.75 1.05
CA PRO A 153 -25.41 -16.86 1.67
C PRO A 153 -24.44 -18.04 1.92
N LEU A 154 -24.48 -18.61 3.10
CA LEU A 154 -23.67 -19.78 3.43
C LEU A 154 -24.19 -20.99 2.67
N ILE A 155 -23.27 -21.80 2.11
CA ILE A 155 -23.63 -23.00 1.32
C ILE A 155 -23.78 -24.22 2.23
N ASP A 156 -23.06 -24.27 3.37
CA ASP A 156 -23.11 -25.34 4.38
C ASP A 156 -22.87 -24.77 5.77
N THR A 157 -23.83 -24.92 6.67
CA THR A 157 -23.77 -24.50 8.08
C THR A 157 -23.80 -25.65 9.06
N ASP A 158 -24.03 -26.89 8.60
CA ASP A 158 -24.39 -27.99 9.50
C ASP A 158 -23.19 -28.77 10.02
N THR A 159 -22.06 -28.73 9.30
CA THR A 159 -20.82 -29.38 9.75
C THR A 159 -19.95 -28.43 10.57
N PRO A 160 -19.52 -28.74 11.79
CA PRO A 160 -18.59 -27.87 12.55
C PRO A 160 -17.27 -27.64 11.78
N PRO A 161 -16.68 -26.45 11.89
CA PRO A 161 -15.39 -26.17 11.24
C PRO A 161 -14.30 -27.05 11.87
N ALA A 162 -13.55 -27.77 11.03
CA ALA A 162 -12.49 -28.68 11.46
C ALA A 162 -11.16 -27.93 11.66
N THR A 163 -10.93 -26.87 10.92
CA THR A 163 -9.68 -26.09 10.91
C THR A 163 -9.94 -24.61 11.18
N ARG A 164 -8.86 -23.84 11.37
CA ARG A 164 -8.92 -22.38 11.44
C ARG A 164 -9.36 -21.78 10.11
N GLU A 165 -8.87 -22.32 9.02
CA GLU A 165 -9.23 -21.93 7.66
C GLU A 165 -10.73 -22.10 7.43
N ASP A 166 -11.31 -23.22 7.85
CA ASP A 166 -12.77 -23.45 7.80
C ASP A 166 -13.53 -22.42 8.63
N THR A 167 -13.00 -22.05 9.80
CA THR A 167 -13.62 -21.03 10.67
C THR A 167 -13.65 -19.67 9.96
N LEU A 168 -12.52 -19.27 9.36
CA LEU A 168 -12.42 -18.01 8.59
C LEU A 168 -13.33 -18.05 7.35
N ALA A 169 -13.35 -19.17 6.62
CA ALA A 169 -14.19 -19.34 5.45
C ALA A 169 -15.68 -19.22 5.76
N ARG A 170 -16.16 -19.84 6.86
CA ARG A 170 -17.53 -19.70 7.32
C ARG A 170 -17.87 -18.29 7.78
N ALA A 171 -16.95 -17.63 8.45
CA ALA A 171 -17.08 -16.23 8.79
C ALA A 171 -16.98 -15.31 7.56
N GLN A 172 -16.60 -15.85 6.40
CA GLN A 172 -16.30 -15.11 5.17
C GLN A 172 -15.23 -14.02 5.36
N VAL A 173 -14.28 -14.28 6.23
CA VAL A 173 -13.08 -13.50 6.43
C VAL A 173 -11.99 -14.08 5.55
N PRO A 174 -11.30 -13.28 4.71
CA PRO A 174 -10.18 -13.76 3.92
C PRO A 174 -9.12 -14.43 4.80
N MET A 175 -8.38 -15.41 4.26
CA MET A 175 -7.41 -16.23 5.02
C MET A 175 -6.44 -15.39 5.86
N TRP A 176 -6.00 -14.25 5.34
CA TRP A 176 -5.11 -13.33 6.09
C TRP A 176 -5.83 -12.06 6.58
N GLY A 177 -7.17 -12.10 6.67
CA GLY A 177 -8.00 -10.95 7.02
C GLY A 177 -8.18 -9.97 5.87
N LEU A 178 -8.98 -8.94 6.09
CA LEU A 178 -9.06 -7.82 5.15
C LEU A 178 -7.79 -6.98 5.26
N THR A 179 -7.07 -6.87 4.15
CA THR A 179 -5.77 -6.18 4.08
C THR A 179 -5.80 -4.92 3.23
N GLN A 180 -6.93 -4.67 2.57
CA GLN A 180 -7.09 -3.56 1.63
C GLN A 180 -7.31 -2.24 2.35
N ALA A 181 -6.47 -1.26 2.06
CA ALA A 181 -6.62 0.10 2.57
C ALA A 181 -7.78 0.82 1.88
N PRO A 182 -8.56 1.67 2.61
CA PRO A 182 -9.59 2.50 2.00
C PRO A 182 -9.02 3.49 0.99
N LEU A 183 -9.77 3.74 -0.09
CA LEU A 183 -9.46 4.75 -1.09
C LEU A 183 -10.35 5.98 -0.90
N LEU A 184 -9.77 7.17 -0.87
CA LEU A 184 -10.52 8.43 -0.88
C LEU A 184 -10.68 8.96 -2.29
N TYR A 185 -11.91 9.34 -2.64
CA TYR A 185 -12.22 10.01 -3.88
C TYR A 185 -13.27 11.10 -3.65
N ARG A 186 -12.87 12.37 -3.71
CA ARG A 186 -13.73 13.53 -3.42
C ARG A 186 -14.39 13.40 -2.03
N ASP A 187 -15.71 13.34 -1.97
CA ASP A 187 -16.52 13.16 -0.75
C ASP A 187 -16.77 11.68 -0.38
N LEU A 188 -16.15 10.76 -1.11
CA LEU A 188 -16.35 9.32 -0.94
C LEU A 188 -15.13 8.63 -0.33
N VAL A 189 -15.40 7.57 0.43
CA VAL A 189 -14.43 6.55 0.80
C VAL A 189 -14.87 5.20 0.19
N ILE A 190 -13.97 4.57 -0.56
CA ILE A 190 -14.23 3.36 -1.33
C ILE A 190 -13.48 2.20 -0.69
N VAL A 191 -14.17 1.10 -0.48
CA VAL A 191 -13.65 -0.16 0.11
C VAL A 191 -14.07 -1.35 -0.73
N ALA A 192 -13.41 -2.49 -0.53
CA ALA A 192 -13.54 -3.69 -1.35
C ALA A 192 -14.06 -4.91 -0.55
N PRO A 193 -15.37 -5.07 -0.34
CA PRO A 193 -15.91 -6.30 0.24
C PRO A 193 -15.63 -7.53 -0.62
N GLN A 194 -15.69 -7.40 -1.95
CA GLN A 194 -15.41 -8.44 -2.95
C GLN A 194 -16.16 -9.75 -2.66
N THR A 195 -17.46 -9.66 -2.52
CA THR A 195 -18.39 -10.80 -2.37
C THR A 195 -18.96 -11.21 -3.71
N GLN A 196 -19.82 -12.23 -3.74
CA GLN A 196 -20.48 -12.69 -4.98
C GLN A 196 -21.41 -11.64 -5.61
N LYS A 197 -21.88 -10.66 -4.83
CA LYS A 197 -22.85 -9.67 -5.28
C LYS A 197 -22.29 -8.25 -5.31
N THR A 198 -21.17 -8.00 -4.64
CA THR A 198 -20.66 -6.66 -4.45
C THR A 198 -19.15 -6.67 -4.57
N GLY A 199 -18.61 -5.96 -5.55
CA GLY A 199 -17.17 -5.78 -5.71
C GLY A 199 -16.65 -4.69 -4.79
N LEU A 200 -16.92 -3.43 -5.14
CA LEU A 200 -16.59 -2.24 -4.37
C LEU A 200 -17.83 -1.58 -3.78
N VAL A 201 -17.64 -0.85 -2.70
CA VAL A 201 -18.66 0.02 -2.10
C VAL A 201 -18.07 1.38 -1.83
N ALA A 202 -18.80 2.44 -2.20
CA ALA A 202 -18.48 3.80 -1.79
C ALA A 202 -19.45 4.29 -0.74
N TYR A 203 -18.90 4.88 0.29
CA TYR A 203 -19.62 5.56 1.36
C TYR A 203 -19.34 7.06 1.31
N GLU A 204 -20.31 7.85 1.67
CA GLU A 204 -20.09 9.27 1.96
C GLU A 204 -19.20 9.40 3.20
N LYS A 205 -18.10 10.15 3.11
CA LYS A 205 -17.14 10.30 4.21
C LYS A 205 -17.80 10.81 5.49
N ALA A 206 -18.70 11.81 5.38
CA ALA A 206 -19.30 12.45 6.52
C ALA A 206 -20.37 11.61 7.23
N THR A 207 -21.12 10.79 6.51
CA THR A 207 -22.33 10.13 7.03
C THR A 207 -22.23 8.60 7.10
N GLY A 208 -21.30 8.01 6.32
CA GLY A 208 -21.21 6.56 6.14
C GLY A 208 -22.41 5.97 5.40
N ASN A 209 -23.21 6.79 4.69
CA ASN A 209 -24.26 6.31 3.81
C ASN A 209 -23.65 5.74 2.54
N ILE A 210 -24.20 4.63 2.07
CA ILE A 210 -23.78 4.03 0.81
C ILE A 210 -24.24 4.93 -0.34
N ARG A 211 -23.29 5.40 -1.15
CA ARG A 211 -23.56 6.15 -2.37
C ARG A 211 -23.79 5.20 -3.55
N TRP A 212 -22.94 4.18 -3.67
CA TRP A 212 -23.05 3.18 -4.72
C TRP A 212 -22.37 1.85 -4.32
N ARG A 213 -22.72 0.79 -5.04
CA ARG A 213 -22.08 -0.52 -5.02
C ARG A 213 -21.77 -0.92 -6.45
N SER A 214 -20.60 -1.49 -6.70
CA SER A 214 -20.31 -2.12 -7.99
C SER A 214 -20.86 -3.53 -8.03
N ASP A 215 -21.02 -4.05 -9.24
CA ASP A 215 -21.25 -5.45 -9.48
C ASP A 215 -20.01 -6.30 -9.09
N TYR A 216 -20.13 -7.62 -9.23
CA TYR A 216 -19.09 -8.58 -8.98
C TYR A 216 -17.83 -8.32 -9.82
N ILE A 217 -16.66 -8.35 -9.18
CA ILE A 217 -15.34 -8.16 -9.80
C ILE A 217 -14.35 -9.25 -9.40
N GLY A 218 -14.79 -10.36 -8.85
CA GLY A 218 -13.97 -11.40 -8.24
C GLY A 218 -14.04 -11.37 -6.70
N ARG A 219 -13.44 -12.36 -6.06
CA ARG A 219 -13.47 -12.56 -4.61
C ARG A 219 -12.19 -12.12 -3.94
N ASN A 220 -12.30 -11.78 -2.65
CA ASN A 220 -11.19 -11.33 -1.82
C ASN A 220 -10.47 -12.45 -1.04
N TRP A 221 -10.81 -13.72 -1.22
CA TRP A 221 -10.25 -14.81 -0.40
C TRP A 221 -8.72 -14.80 -0.35
N TYR A 222 -8.10 -14.56 -1.50
CA TYR A 222 -6.65 -14.36 -1.64
C TYR A 222 -6.29 -13.06 -2.37
N SER A 223 -7.25 -12.17 -2.61
CA SER A 223 -7.00 -10.88 -3.22
C SER A 223 -6.78 -9.81 -2.15
N HIS A 224 -5.60 -9.25 -2.11
CA HIS A 224 -5.18 -8.27 -1.12
C HIS A 224 -4.88 -6.90 -1.72
N VAL A 225 -5.17 -6.72 -3.01
CA VAL A 225 -4.97 -5.45 -3.73
C VAL A 225 -5.93 -4.41 -3.18
N SER A 226 -5.40 -3.29 -2.71
CA SER A 226 -6.22 -2.14 -2.32
C SER A 226 -6.81 -1.44 -3.54
N PRO A 227 -8.03 -0.88 -3.46
CA PRO A 227 -8.59 -0.06 -4.52
C PRO A 227 -7.61 1.04 -4.93
N THR A 228 -7.22 1.07 -6.20
CA THR A 228 -6.18 1.99 -6.69
C THR A 228 -6.76 2.94 -7.71
N LEU A 229 -6.73 4.24 -7.40
CA LEU A 229 -7.18 5.28 -8.32
C LEU A 229 -6.11 5.58 -9.35
N VAL A 230 -6.50 5.53 -10.62
CA VAL A 230 -5.66 5.93 -11.76
C VAL A 230 -6.48 6.75 -12.74
N THR A 231 -5.84 7.63 -13.51
CA THR A 231 -6.46 8.33 -14.63
C THR A 231 -5.92 7.73 -15.92
N LEU A 232 -6.76 7.05 -16.71
CA LEU A 232 -6.41 6.47 -17.99
C LEU A 232 -7.32 7.06 -19.08
N GLY A 233 -6.73 7.51 -20.18
CA GLY A 233 -7.47 8.18 -21.25
C GLY A 233 -8.23 9.41 -20.78
N GLY A 234 -7.72 10.15 -19.80
CA GLY A 234 -8.37 11.31 -19.19
C GLY A 234 -9.54 10.98 -18.26
N VAL A 235 -9.78 9.70 -17.91
CA VAL A 235 -10.90 9.26 -17.08
C VAL A 235 -10.37 8.61 -15.79
N ASP A 236 -10.88 9.07 -14.65
CA ASP A 236 -10.59 8.47 -13.34
C ASP A 236 -11.22 7.09 -13.23
N GLN A 237 -10.44 6.11 -12.81
CA GLN A 237 -10.83 4.71 -12.69
C GLN A 237 -10.24 4.12 -11.41
N VAL A 238 -11.03 3.32 -10.72
CA VAL A 238 -10.54 2.48 -9.62
C VAL A 238 -10.19 1.12 -10.20
N ILE A 239 -8.92 0.76 -10.14
CA ILE A 239 -8.45 -0.55 -10.61
C ILE A 239 -8.41 -1.53 -9.44
N MET A 240 -8.94 -2.72 -9.70
CA MET A 240 -8.93 -3.86 -8.78
C MET A 240 -8.43 -5.11 -9.47
N LEU A 241 -7.71 -5.93 -8.71
CA LEU A 241 -7.40 -7.30 -9.08
C LEU A 241 -8.08 -8.24 -8.09
N ALA A 242 -8.67 -9.30 -8.60
CA ALA A 242 -9.35 -10.29 -7.75
C ALA A 242 -9.33 -11.67 -8.41
N GLN A 243 -9.55 -12.70 -7.62
CA GLN A 243 -9.71 -14.05 -8.16
C GLN A 243 -11.18 -14.34 -8.52
N PRO A 244 -11.44 -15.05 -9.63
CA PRO A 244 -12.81 -15.38 -10.03
C PRO A 244 -13.46 -16.45 -9.15
N SER A 245 -12.68 -17.28 -8.45
CA SER A 245 -13.17 -18.39 -7.64
C SER A 245 -12.23 -18.68 -6.47
N ASP A 246 -12.66 -19.58 -5.58
CA ASP A 246 -11.84 -20.08 -4.48
C ASP A 246 -10.71 -20.99 -5.03
N PRO A 247 -9.44 -20.61 -4.90
CA PRO A 247 -8.33 -21.37 -5.43
C PRO A 247 -8.06 -22.68 -4.67
N GLU A 248 -8.62 -22.87 -3.46
CA GLU A 248 -8.47 -24.14 -2.72
C GLU A 248 -9.21 -25.30 -3.41
N LYS A 249 -10.26 -25.00 -4.17
CA LYS A 249 -10.98 -26.03 -4.94
C LYS A 249 -10.21 -26.55 -6.16
N ALA A 250 -9.10 -25.88 -6.53
CA ALA A 250 -8.22 -26.31 -7.62
C ALA A 250 -6.78 -25.84 -7.35
N PRO A 251 -6.09 -26.37 -6.33
CA PRO A 251 -4.78 -25.87 -5.89
C PRO A 251 -3.69 -25.90 -6.98
N ASP A 252 -3.82 -26.82 -7.94
CA ASP A 252 -2.84 -26.99 -9.03
C ASP A 252 -3.10 -26.06 -10.25
N LYS A 253 -4.24 -25.35 -10.26
CA LYS A 253 -4.68 -24.51 -11.39
C LYS A 253 -5.30 -23.23 -10.90
N ALA A 254 -4.50 -22.38 -10.22
CA ALA A 254 -4.99 -21.04 -9.91
C ALA A 254 -5.48 -20.35 -11.20
N PRO A 255 -6.69 -19.76 -11.21
CA PRO A 255 -7.16 -19.06 -12.39
C PRO A 255 -6.39 -17.76 -12.63
N PRO A 256 -6.46 -17.19 -13.84
CA PRO A 256 -6.04 -15.82 -14.06
C PRO A 256 -6.79 -14.86 -13.14
N ALA A 257 -6.12 -13.83 -12.64
CA ALA A 257 -6.81 -12.78 -11.89
C ALA A 257 -7.70 -11.95 -12.84
N ILE A 258 -8.87 -11.56 -12.34
CA ILE A 258 -9.73 -10.56 -12.99
C ILE A 258 -9.15 -9.19 -12.68
N VAL A 259 -8.88 -8.40 -13.71
CA VAL A 259 -8.52 -6.98 -13.60
C VAL A 259 -9.73 -6.17 -14.01
N SER A 260 -10.24 -5.35 -13.11
CA SER A 260 -11.45 -4.54 -13.35
C SER A 260 -11.17 -3.07 -13.15
N ALA A 261 -11.77 -2.23 -13.99
CA ALA A 261 -11.79 -0.79 -13.83
C ALA A 261 -13.20 -0.30 -13.54
N ILE A 262 -13.35 0.45 -12.48
CA ILE A 262 -14.64 0.89 -11.93
C ILE A 262 -14.67 2.42 -11.88
N ALA A 263 -15.79 3.02 -12.29
CA ALA A 263 -16.04 4.45 -12.16
C ALA A 263 -16.11 4.84 -10.69
N PRO A 264 -15.25 5.75 -10.20
CA PRO A 264 -15.18 6.07 -8.77
C PRO A 264 -16.38 6.87 -8.26
N ASP A 265 -17.17 7.48 -9.15
CA ASP A 265 -18.37 8.26 -8.83
C ASP A 265 -19.66 7.44 -8.80
N SER A 266 -19.72 6.31 -9.48
CA SER A 266 -20.97 5.54 -9.71
C SER A 266 -20.88 4.03 -9.48
N GLY A 267 -19.70 3.47 -9.35
CA GLY A 267 -19.48 2.02 -9.22
C GLY A 267 -19.66 1.24 -10.53
N ARG A 268 -19.93 1.92 -11.66
CA ARG A 268 -20.08 1.28 -12.97
C ARG A 268 -18.75 0.67 -13.42
N ILE A 269 -18.77 -0.59 -13.84
CA ILE A 269 -17.60 -1.23 -14.44
C ILE A 269 -17.39 -0.67 -15.84
N PHE A 270 -16.22 -0.10 -16.11
CA PHE A 270 -15.83 0.38 -17.43
C PHE A 270 -15.35 -0.78 -18.33
N TRP A 271 -14.48 -1.61 -17.76
CA TRP A 271 -13.92 -2.77 -18.44
C TRP A 271 -13.43 -3.80 -17.44
N THR A 272 -13.34 -5.04 -17.92
CA THR A 272 -12.67 -6.15 -17.24
C THR A 272 -11.77 -6.88 -18.22
N THR A 273 -10.66 -7.39 -17.73
CA THR A 273 -9.75 -8.29 -18.46
C THR A 273 -9.18 -9.32 -17.50
N GLN A 274 -8.33 -10.20 -17.98
CA GLN A 274 -7.66 -11.19 -17.15
C GLN A 274 -6.15 -11.10 -17.32
N THR A 275 -5.40 -11.50 -16.30
CA THR A 275 -3.95 -11.72 -16.44
C THR A 275 -3.69 -12.89 -17.40
N PRO A 276 -2.59 -12.87 -18.17
CA PRO A 276 -2.30 -13.90 -19.19
C PRO A 276 -1.92 -15.27 -18.61
N GLY A 277 -1.91 -15.43 -17.31
CA GLY A 277 -1.59 -16.66 -16.61
C GLY A 277 -2.15 -16.67 -15.19
N PRO A 278 -1.98 -17.76 -14.46
CA PRO A 278 -2.52 -17.88 -13.12
C PRO A 278 -1.91 -16.83 -12.19
N ASP A 279 -2.77 -16.18 -11.42
CA ASP A 279 -2.36 -15.28 -10.33
C ASP A 279 -3.01 -15.79 -9.05
N LYS A 280 -2.24 -16.51 -8.26
CA LYS A 280 -2.76 -17.18 -7.07
C LYS A 280 -3.14 -16.20 -5.97
N ILE A 281 -2.36 -15.14 -5.79
CA ILE A 281 -2.49 -14.21 -4.66
C ILE A 281 -2.11 -12.79 -5.12
N PRO A 282 -3.04 -12.05 -5.77
CA PRO A 282 -2.76 -10.67 -6.14
C PRO A 282 -2.68 -9.78 -4.88
N ILE A 283 -1.54 -9.16 -4.64
CA ILE A 283 -1.28 -8.26 -3.50
C ILE A 283 -0.81 -6.87 -3.96
N PRO A 284 0.22 -6.74 -4.84
CA PRO A 284 0.72 -5.44 -5.23
C PRO A 284 -0.34 -4.59 -5.94
N GLN A 285 -0.37 -3.31 -5.62
CA GLN A 285 -1.26 -2.38 -6.31
C GLN A 285 -0.82 -2.21 -7.78
N PRO A 286 -1.78 -2.07 -8.71
CA PRO A 286 -1.49 -1.69 -10.08
C PRO A 286 -0.88 -0.29 -10.14
N LEU A 287 0.01 -0.08 -11.09
CA LEU A 287 0.75 1.17 -11.27
C LEU A 287 0.39 1.81 -12.62
N ARG A 288 -0.12 3.05 -12.61
CA ARG A 288 -0.23 3.84 -13.84
C ARG A 288 1.15 4.28 -14.28
N VAL A 289 1.49 3.99 -15.53
CA VAL A 289 2.80 4.32 -16.12
C VAL A 289 2.69 5.46 -17.14
N ALA A 290 1.58 5.51 -17.86
CA ALA A 290 1.26 6.57 -18.81
C ALA A 290 -0.27 6.73 -18.91
N ASP A 291 -0.76 7.64 -19.75
CA ASP A 291 -2.19 7.90 -19.90
C ASP A 291 -2.99 6.69 -20.43
N ASP A 292 -2.32 5.78 -21.10
CA ASP A 292 -2.88 4.57 -21.69
C ASP A 292 -2.23 3.29 -21.14
N ARG A 293 -1.39 3.36 -20.10
CA ARG A 293 -0.56 2.22 -19.65
C ARG A 293 -0.69 1.91 -18.18
N LEU A 294 -1.04 0.65 -17.93
CA LEU A 294 -1.21 0.08 -16.61
C LEU A 294 -0.24 -1.09 -16.42
N PHE A 295 0.68 -0.95 -15.44
CA PHE A 295 1.61 -2.01 -15.05
C PHE A 295 1.05 -2.80 -13.88
N ILE A 296 1.15 -4.13 -13.95
CA ILE A 296 0.71 -5.07 -12.94
C ILE A 296 1.86 -6.05 -12.66
N THR A 297 2.01 -6.45 -11.42
CA THR A 297 2.99 -7.47 -11.01
C THR A 297 2.39 -8.36 -9.94
N GLY A 298 2.87 -9.60 -9.88
CA GLY A 298 2.45 -10.58 -8.88
C GLY A 298 3.51 -11.65 -8.67
N GLY A 299 3.50 -12.24 -7.49
CA GLY A 299 4.35 -13.34 -7.11
C GLY A 299 3.94 -14.68 -7.73
N TYR A 300 4.51 -15.77 -7.23
CA TYR A 300 4.16 -17.14 -7.60
C TYR A 300 4.20 -17.44 -9.12
N GLY A 301 5.17 -16.83 -9.82
CA GLY A 301 5.37 -17.04 -11.25
C GLY A 301 4.50 -16.16 -12.17
N VAL A 302 3.74 -15.21 -11.62
CA VAL A 302 3.02 -14.19 -12.40
C VAL A 302 4.00 -13.30 -13.16
N GLY A 303 5.02 -12.78 -12.47
CA GLY A 303 5.95 -11.82 -13.07
C GLY A 303 5.38 -10.40 -13.11
N CYS A 304 5.65 -9.69 -14.19
CA CYS A 304 5.08 -8.38 -14.43
C CYS A 304 4.56 -8.24 -15.87
N LEU A 305 3.56 -7.40 -16.05
CA LEU A 305 2.92 -7.18 -17.33
C LEU A 305 2.48 -5.73 -17.48
N MET A 306 2.42 -5.27 -18.72
CA MET A 306 1.91 -3.96 -19.09
C MET A 306 0.67 -4.14 -19.93
N PHE A 307 -0.42 -3.51 -19.53
CA PHE A 307 -1.60 -3.33 -20.35
C PHE A 307 -1.59 -1.96 -21.02
N GLU A 308 -1.89 -1.94 -22.32
CA GLU A 308 -2.42 -0.76 -22.97
C GLU A 308 -3.93 -0.73 -22.74
N VAL A 309 -4.45 0.44 -22.33
CA VAL A 309 -5.87 0.66 -22.03
C VAL A 309 -6.34 1.87 -22.84
N THR A 310 -7.15 1.64 -23.85
CA THR A 310 -7.62 2.68 -24.76
C THR A 310 -9.13 2.79 -24.75
N CYS A 311 -9.65 3.99 -25.00
CA CYS A 311 -11.08 4.24 -25.12
C CYS A 311 -11.39 4.92 -26.45
N VAL A 312 -12.17 4.23 -27.29
CA VAL A 312 -12.62 4.77 -28.58
C VAL A 312 -14.14 4.79 -28.60
N ALA A 313 -14.70 5.97 -28.80
CA ALA A 313 -16.16 6.19 -28.79
C ALA A 313 -16.87 5.60 -27.57
N GLY A 314 -16.28 5.76 -26.38
CA GLY A 314 -16.81 5.26 -25.10
C GLY A 314 -16.65 3.75 -24.88
N ARG A 315 -15.96 3.05 -25.76
CA ARG A 315 -15.68 1.61 -25.64
C ARG A 315 -14.23 1.40 -25.24
N TRP A 316 -14.04 0.78 -24.09
CA TRP A 316 -12.72 0.45 -23.56
C TRP A 316 -12.17 -0.83 -24.19
N LYS A 317 -10.87 -0.83 -24.47
CA LYS A 317 -10.12 -2.00 -24.92
C LYS A 317 -8.85 -2.13 -24.11
N THR A 318 -8.45 -3.37 -23.85
CA THR A 318 -7.20 -3.69 -23.17
C THR A 318 -6.36 -4.62 -24.04
N GLN A 319 -5.06 -4.40 -24.09
CA GLN A 319 -4.10 -5.24 -24.79
C GLN A 319 -2.86 -5.42 -23.92
N VAL A 320 -2.35 -6.64 -23.83
CA VAL A 320 -1.07 -6.91 -23.17
C VAL A 320 0.05 -6.50 -24.11
N LEU A 321 0.87 -5.54 -23.70
CA LEU A 321 2.05 -5.08 -24.47
C LEU A 321 3.26 -5.97 -24.23
N PHE A 322 3.47 -6.39 -22.98
CA PHE A 322 4.49 -7.37 -22.65
C PHE A 322 4.09 -8.16 -21.38
N HIS A 323 4.71 -9.34 -21.22
CA HIS A 323 4.66 -10.16 -20.04
C HIS A 323 6.08 -10.67 -19.74
N ASN A 324 6.69 -10.19 -18.65
CA ASN A 324 8.06 -10.54 -18.24
C ASN A 324 8.02 -11.31 -16.92
N LYS A 325 8.46 -12.57 -16.91
CA LYS A 325 8.47 -13.42 -15.73
C LYS A 325 9.74 -13.28 -14.86
N ASN A 326 10.69 -12.44 -15.28
CA ASN A 326 11.96 -12.27 -14.58
C ASN A 326 11.95 -11.13 -13.55
N ALA A 327 10.82 -10.46 -13.35
CA ALA A 327 10.62 -9.46 -12.32
C ALA A 327 9.23 -9.65 -11.72
N ALA A 328 9.13 -9.82 -10.41
CA ALA A 328 7.88 -10.13 -9.73
C ALA A 328 7.87 -9.52 -8.32
N ALA A 329 6.87 -8.74 -8.00
CA ALA A 329 6.64 -8.31 -6.61
C ALA A 329 5.66 -9.28 -5.94
N LEU A 330 5.91 -9.61 -4.66
CA LEU A 330 5.00 -10.46 -3.90
C LEU A 330 4.07 -9.64 -3.01
N ILE A 331 4.60 -8.70 -2.23
CA ILE A 331 3.83 -7.93 -1.24
C ILE A 331 3.80 -6.43 -1.59
N HIS A 332 4.96 -5.85 -1.88
CA HIS A 332 5.08 -4.41 -2.07
C HIS A 332 4.83 -4.00 -3.51
N SER A 333 4.12 -2.90 -3.67
CA SER A 333 3.76 -2.36 -4.99
C SER A 333 4.99 -1.86 -5.75
N PRO A 334 4.98 -1.93 -7.09
CA PRO A 334 6.02 -1.34 -7.91
C PRO A 334 5.99 0.19 -7.79
N VAL A 335 7.13 0.83 -8.05
CA VAL A 335 7.27 2.28 -7.99
C VAL A 335 7.70 2.81 -9.35
N LEU A 336 6.98 3.81 -9.87
CA LEU A 336 7.41 4.59 -11.03
C LEU A 336 8.20 5.80 -10.56
N TYR A 337 9.43 5.92 -11.03
CA TYR A 337 10.28 7.06 -10.72
C TYR A 337 11.18 7.38 -11.92
N GLN A 338 11.15 8.63 -12.41
CA GLN A 338 11.95 9.10 -13.56
C GLN A 338 11.89 8.16 -14.78
N ASP A 339 10.67 7.84 -15.24
CA ASP A 339 10.38 6.96 -16.38
C ASP A 339 10.98 5.54 -16.27
N ARG A 340 11.14 5.05 -15.04
CA ARG A 340 11.57 3.69 -14.74
C ARG A 340 10.66 3.04 -13.72
N ILE A 341 10.46 1.74 -13.88
CA ILE A 341 9.66 0.94 -12.99
C ILE A 341 10.59 0.13 -12.09
N TYR A 342 10.44 0.29 -10.80
CA TYR A 342 11.20 -0.43 -9.78
C TYR A 342 10.32 -1.49 -9.13
N VAL A 343 10.82 -2.73 -9.07
CA VAL A 343 10.11 -3.88 -8.55
C VAL A 343 10.99 -4.58 -7.51
N SER A 344 10.51 -4.70 -6.27
CA SER A 344 11.17 -5.54 -5.26
C SER A 344 10.74 -6.99 -5.46
N SER A 345 11.67 -7.82 -5.91
CA SER A 345 11.43 -9.21 -6.28
C SER A 345 12.06 -10.13 -5.24
N PRO A 346 11.26 -10.63 -4.28
CA PRO A 346 11.77 -11.51 -3.23
C PRO A 346 12.09 -12.91 -3.78
N ARG A 347 12.76 -13.72 -2.97
CA ARG A 347 13.01 -15.12 -3.29
C ARG A 347 11.70 -15.90 -3.19
N GLU A 348 11.17 -16.35 -4.32
CA GLU A 348 10.05 -17.29 -4.36
C GLU A 348 10.53 -18.73 -4.19
N GLN A 349 9.64 -19.62 -3.75
CA GLN A 349 9.91 -21.06 -3.71
C GLN A 349 10.26 -21.55 -5.12
N GLY A 350 11.51 -21.97 -5.32
CA GLY A 350 12.02 -22.45 -6.60
C GLY A 350 12.45 -21.38 -7.61
N GLY A 351 12.33 -20.09 -7.30
CA GLY A 351 12.74 -18.97 -8.16
C GLY A 351 14.07 -18.33 -7.77
N LEU A 352 14.72 -17.67 -8.72
CA LEU A 352 15.87 -16.81 -8.46
C LEU A 352 15.37 -15.49 -7.88
N SER A 353 15.80 -15.15 -6.65
CA SER A 353 15.61 -13.82 -6.13
C SER A 353 16.42 -12.84 -6.97
N THR A 354 15.76 -11.79 -7.45
CA THR A 354 16.39 -10.76 -8.26
C THR A 354 16.64 -9.47 -7.48
N GLY A 355 16.18 -9.41 -6.23
CA GLY A 355 16.29 -8.21 -5.37
C GLY A 355 15.48 -7.05 -5.90
N LEU A 356 16.05 -5.85 -5.95
CA LEU A 356 15.45 -4.70 -6.63
C LEU A 356 15.76 -4.75 -8.11
N VAL A 357 14.73 -4.72 -8.93
CA VAL A 357 14.80 -4.74 -10.40
C VAL A 357 14.38 -3.38 -10.93
N CYS A 358 15.13 -2.83 -11.86
CA CYS A 358 14.79 -1.64 -12.62
C CYS A 358 14.43 -2.03 -14.05
N LEU A 359 13.24 -1.63 -14.50
CA LEU A 359 12.76 -1.82 -15.85
C LEU A 359 12.59 -0.47 -16.56
N ASN A 360 12.78 -0.44 -17.87
CA ASN A 360 12.28 0.66 -18.68
C ASN A 360 10.77 0.50 -18.93
N LEU A 361 10.15 1.48 -19.59
CA LEU A 361 8.70 1.46 -19.86
C LEU A 361 8.29 0.42 -20.93
N ALA A 362 9.24 -0.19 -21.63
CA ALA A 362 9.01 -1.33 -22.53
C ALA A 362 9.08 -2.69 -21.80
N GLY A 363 9.37 -2.69 -20.47
CA GLY A 363 9.48 -3.90 -19.66
C GLY A 363 10.84 -4.60 -19.76
N GLU A 364 11.83 -3.96 -20.39
CA GLU A 364 13.19 -4.48 -20.46
C GLU A 364 13.93 -4.17 -19.18
N ARG A 365 14.64 -5.15 -18.64
CA ARG A 365 15.44 -4.98 -17.45
C ARG A 365 16.71 -4.18 -17.75
N LEU A 366 16.82 -2.99 -17.14
CA LEU A 366 18.01 -2.17 -17.19
C LEU A 366 19.09 -2.72 -16.27
N TRP A 367 18.73 -3.05 -15.04
CA TRP A 367 19.62 -3.63 -14.05
C TRP A 367 18.83 -4.33 -12.92
N GLN A 368 19.54 -5.08 -12.06
CA GLN A 368 19.02 -5.70 -10.84
C GLN A 368 20.11 -5.79 -9.78
N THR A 369 19.73 -5.85 -8.50
CA THR A 369 20.69 -6.02 -7.40
C THR A 369 21.24 -7.45 -7.33
N GLY A 370 20.50 -8.43 -7.79
CA GLY A 370 20.87 -9.83 -7.76
C GLY A 370 20.93 -10.45 -6.35
N PRO A 371 21.53 -11.64 -6.20
CA PRO A 371 21.52 -12.37 -4.94
C PRO A 371 22.35 -11.73 -3.82
N GLY A 372 23.24 -10.79 -4.14
CA GLY A 372 24.09 -10.11 -3.16
C GLY A 372 23.38 -9.01 -2.36
N LEU A 373 22.25 -8.50 -2.85
CA LEU A 373 21.47 -7.45 -2.18
C LEU A 373 19.99 -7.73 -2.38
N GLN A 374 19.37 -8.36 -1.39
CA GLN A 374 17.98 -8.78 -1.39
C GLN A 374 17.25 -8.18 -0.19
N PHE A 375 15.91 -8.15 -0.24
CA PHE A 375 15.09 -7.48 0.76
C PHE A 375 14.03 -8.39 1.41
N GLU A 376 13.90 -9.65 1.01
CA GLU A 376 13.08 -10.70 1.65
C GLU A 376 11.70 -10.21 2.11
N ASN A 377 10.86 -9.78 1.17
CA ASN A 377 9.55 -9.19 1.41
C ASN A 377 9.57 -7.87 2.23
N GLY A 378 10.72 -7.26 2.43
CA GLY A 378 10.81 -5.96 3.08
C GLY A 378 10.30 -4.84 2.18
N PRO A 379 9.75 -3.76 2.77
CA PRO A 379 9.26 -2.61 2.04
C PRO A 379 10.39 -1.78 1.44
N PHE A 380 10.05 -1.04 0.38
CA PHE A 380 10.90 0.02 -0.14
C PHE A 380 10.06 1.22 -0.56
N LEU A 381 10.68 2.39 -0.61
CA LEU A 381 10.13 3.61 -1.19
C LEU A 381 11.24 4.42 -1.86
N ILE A 382 10.86 5.34 -2.73
CA ILE A 382 11.81 6.16 -3.49
C ILE A 382 11.54 7.64 -3.27
N ALA A 383 12.60 8.40 -2.98
CA ALA A 383 12.58 9.85 -2.87
C ALA A 383 13.95 10.46 -3.21
N ASP A 384 13.99 11.62 -3.83
CA ASP A 384 15.24 12.38 -4.08
C ASP A 384 16.35 11.58 -4.81
N GLY A 385 15.96 10.67 -5.73
CA GLY A 385 16.89 9.76 -6.40
C GLY A 385 17.44 8.63 -5.53
N LEU A 386 16.89 8.44 -4.33
CA LEU A 386 17.27 7.42 -3.37
C LEU A 386 16.15 6.39 -3.19
N ALA A 387 16.51 5.11 -3.13
CA ALA A 387 15.65 4.08 -2.59
C ALA A 387 16.05 3.79 -1.13
N PHE A 388 15.05 3.82 -0.26
CA PHE A 388 15.13 3.29 1.10
C PHE A 388 14.53 1.90 1.05
N ALA A 389 15.32 0.86 1.27
CA ALA A 389 14.86 -0.52 1.19
C ALA A 389 15.20 -1.27 2.49
N LEU A 390 14.18 -1.82 3.14
CA LEU A 390 14.32 -2.57 4.38
C LEU A 390 14.40 -4.06 4.07
N HIS A 391 15.32 -4.78 4.69
CA HIS A 391 15.38 -6.22 4.60
C HIS A 391 14.41 -6.86 5.60
N GLY A 392 13.37 -7.52 5.10
CA GLY A 392 12.24 -8.00 5.89
C GLY A 392 12.57 -9.04 6.96
N LYS A 393 13.69 -9.75 6.85
CA LYS A 393 14.14 -10.73 7.86
C LYS A 393 15.12 -10.19 8.87
N THR A 394 15.97 -9.24 8.48
CA THR A 394 17.07 -8.80 9.33
C THR A 394 16.86 -7.45 9.95
N GLY A 395 15.90 -6.66 9.44
CA GLY A 395 15.69 -5.28 9.88
C GLY A 395 16.80 -4.32 9.43
N GLN A 396 17.61 -4.72 8.43
CA GLN A 396 18.65 -3.88 7.85
C GLN A 396 18.03 -2.93 6.84
N LEU A 397 18.24 -1.64 7.04
CA LEU A 397 17.84 -0.58 6.11
C LEU A 397 19.01 -0.27 5.17
N HIS A 398 18.71 -0.17 3.88
CA HIS A 398 19.65 0.14 2.83
C HIS A 398 19.29 1.48 2.22
N LEU A 399 20.30 2.34 2.01
CA LEU A 399 20.23 3.58 1.26
C LEU A 399 20.89 3.37 -0.08
N ILE A 400 20.13 3.44 -1.15
CA ILE A 400 20.57 3.11 -2.50
C ILE A 400 20.34 4.32 -3.40
N GLU A 401 21.40 4.84 -4.01
CA GLU A 401 21.28 5.85 -5.05
C GLU A 401 20.91 5.16 -6.38
N LEU A 402 19.89 5.72 -7.03
CA LEU A 402 19.35 5.21 -8.28
C LEU A 402 19.83 6.02 -9.48
N SER A 403 20.25 5.35 -10.53
CA SER A 403 20.61 5.98 -11.80
C SER A 403 20.06 5.19 -13.00
N ALA A 404 20.23 5.76 -14.20
CA ALA A 404 19.88 5.09 -15.45
C ALA A 404 20.70 3.81 -15.66
N ASP A 405 22.00 3.90 -15.34
CA ASP A 405 23.00 2.88 -15.70
C ASP A 405 23.23 1.86 -14.57
N GLY A 406 22.55 2.05 -13.42
CA GLY A 406 22.73 1.15 -12.28
C GLY A 406 22.32 1.76 -10.95
N LEU A 407 22.84 1.16 -9.92
CA LEU A 407 22.61 1.57 -8.53
C LEU A 407 23.94 1.69 -7.78
N ARG A 408 23.96 2.50 -6.73
CA ARG A 408 25.07 2.57 -5.79
C ARG A 408 24.55 2.42 -4.37
N LEU A 409 25.00 1.39 -3.65
CA LEU A 409 24.73 1.27 -2.22
C LEU A 409 25.54 2.36 -1.50
N LEU A 410 24.86 3.32 -0.90
CA LEU A 410 25.47 4.44 -0.20
C LEU A 410 25.73 4.13 1.26
N ALA A 411 24.76 3.48 1.92
CA ALA A 411 24.85 3.12 3.34
C ALA A 411 23.92 1.95 3.64
N GLN A 412 24.18 1.27 4.74
CA GLN A 412 23.31 0.26 5.32
C GLN A 412 23.48 0.23 6.84
N ALA A 413 22.38 0.00 7.56
CA ALA A 413 22.39 -0.10 9.02
C ALA A 413 21.27 -1.02 9.50
N LYS A 414 21.50 -1.75 10.59
CA LYS A 414 20.46 -2.50 11.27
C LYS A 414 19.63 -1.55 12.13
N VAL A 415 18.39 -1.25 11.72
CA VAL A 415 17.51 -0.30 12.38
C VAL A 415 16.39 -0.97 13.17
N LEU A 416 16.03 -2.23 12.86
CA LEU A 416 15.03 -3.02 13.56
C LEU A 416 15.62 -4.32 14.05
N ALA A 417 15.11 -4.84 15.17
CA ALA A 417 15.51 -6.15 15.68
C ALA A 417 15.06 -7.27 14.73
N ALA A 418 13.84 -7.19 14.23
CA ALA A 418 13.21 -8.13 13.32
C ALA A 418 13.34 -9.59 13.78
N GLU A 419 13.16 -9.83 15.09
CA GLU A 419 13.47 -11.11 15.75
C GLU A 419 12.79 -12.32 15.11
N HIS A 420 11.60 -12.14 14.56
CA HIS A 420 10.85 -13.20 13.87
C HIS A 420 10.87 -13.08 12.34
N GLY A 421 11.73 -12.22 11.78
CA GLY A 421 11.93 -12.10 10.34
C GLY A 421 10.73 -11.58 9.56
N ASN A 422 9.88 -10.74 10.15
CA ASN A 422 8.61 -10.28 9.58
C ASN A 422 8.49 -8.73 9.57
N ALA A 423 9.55 -8.01 9.24
CA ALA A 423 9.51 -6.56 9.05
C ALA A 423 8.97 -6.22 7.65
N TRP A 424 7.69 -6.55 7.38
CA TRP A 424 7.05 -6.42 6.06
C TRP A 424 6.04 -5.27 5.98
N ALA A 425 5.84 -4.53 7.08
CA ALA A 425 4.92 -3.41 7.08
C ALA A 425 5.39 -2.30 6.14
N PRO A 426 4.49 -1.66 5.36
CA PRO A 426 4.85 -0.51 4.55
C PRO A 426 5.50 0.60 5.36
N MET A 427 6.50 1.24 4.80
CA MET A 427 7.16 2.42 5.39
C MET A 427 6.41 3.70 5.06
N ALA A 428 6.69 4.77 5.82
CA ALA A 428 6.24 6.12 5.51
C ALA A 428 7.42 7.09 5.55
N LEU A 429 7.46 8.01 4.59
CA LEU A 429 8.43 9.10 4.55
C LEU A 429 7.67 10.43 4.61
N ALA A 430 7.88 11.19 5.67
CA ALA A 430 7.23 12.46 5.84
C ALA A 430 8.15 13.46 6.56
N ARG A 431 8.34 14.65 5.96
CA ARG A 431 9.09 15.76 6.57
C ARG A 431 10.52 15.39 6.97
N GLY A 432 11.20 14.61 6.11
CA GLY A 432 12.56 14.14 6.36
C GLY A 432 12.67 13.07 7.44
N ARG A 433 11.57 12.43 7.80
CA ARG A 433 11.49 11.34 8.77
C ARG A 433 11.00 10.06 8.09
N LEU A 434 11.75 8.99 8.25
CA LEU A 434 11.40 7.67 7.78
C LEU A 434 10.86 6.84 8.95
N LEU A 435 9.63 6.37 8.82
CA LEU A 435 8.96 5.51 9.79
C LEU A 435 9.05 4.07 9.32
N VAL A 436 9.62 3.22 10.16
CA VAL A 436 9.80 1.78 9.92
C VAL A 436 9.32 0.99 11.13
N ARG A 437 8.74 -0.19 10.91
CA ARG A 437 8.33 -1.06 12.01
C ARG A 437 8.64 -2.53 11.79
N ASP A 438 8.79 -3.26 12.89
CA ASP A 438 8.67 -4.71 12.96
C ASP A 438 7.44 -5.12 13.80
N GLN A 439 7.45 -6.30 14.40
CA GLN A 439 6.33 -6.82 15.19
C GLN A 439 6.21 -6.21 16.59
N HIS A 440 7.22 -5.44 17.05
CA HIS A 440 7.30 -4.98 18.46
C HIS A 440 7.57 -3.49 18.59
N GLN A 441 8.07 -2.84 17.54
CA GLN A 441 8.45 -1.44 17.59
C GLN A 441 8.19 -0.70 16.28
N LEU A 442 7.81 0.57 16.42
CA LEU A 442 7.79 1.59 15.38
C LEU A 442 8.91 2.57 15.67
N ILE A 443 9.80 2.78 14.70
CA ILE A 443 10.96 3.66 14.83
C ILE A 443 10.85 4.82 13.86
N CYS A 444 11.17 6.00 14.31
CA CYS A 444 11.32 7.21 13.49
C CYS A 444 12.79 7.53 13.30
N LEU A 445 13.22 7.57 12.06
CA LEU A 445 14.59 7.85 11.65
C LEU A 445 14.69 9.23 10.99
N GLU A 446 15.70 10.00 11.33
CA GLU A 446 16.02 11.24 10.62
C GLU A 446 16.79 10.91 9.34
N VAL A 447 16.20 11.24 8.19
CA VAL A 447 16.80 10.97 6.88
C VAL A 447 17.05 12.23 6.06
N LYS A 448 16.80 13.40 6.63
CA LYS A 448 17.12 14.71 6.02
C LYS A 448 18.56 15.09 6.29
N THR A 449 19.17 15.79 5.34
CA THR A 449 20.49 16.41 5.55
C THR A 449 20.39 17.40 6.71
N ALA A 450 21.33 17.32 7.68
CA ALA A 450 21.41 18.33 8.73
C ALA A 450 21.58 19.71 8.08
N SER A 451 20.74 20.66 8.48
CA SER A 451 20.94 22.06 8.10
C SER A 451 22.29 22.51 8.66
N GLN A 452 23.23 22.91 7.79
CA GLN A 452 24.49 23.52 8.19
C GLN A 452 24.24 24.85 8.88
#